data_9fda43af8301afd08b2b6f7ceed2af58
#
_entry.id   9fda43af8301afd08b2b6f7ceed2af58
#
_cell.length_a   1.000
_cell.length_b   1.000
_cell.length_c   1.000
_cell.angle_alpha   90.00
_cell.angle_beta   90.00
_cell.angle_gamma   90.00
#
_symmetry.space_group_name_H-M   'P 1'
#
loop_
_entity.id
_entity.type
_entity.pdbx_description
1 polymer ?
#
loop_
_entity_poly.entity_id
_entity_poly.type
_entity_poly.pdbx_seq_one_letter_code
_entity_poly.pdbx_strand_id
1 'polypeptide(L)'
;AFFKLADVIPYEQADEYMKAYAKKTYGKKGDAVVQKNWDAIDIAISGLREVKVPAEWANATTGAVAMQVEGDEYYKNFVKPILAQEGDKLPVSAIAADGVVPTGTTKYEKRGIAVKVPAWDVTKCVQCNLCSLVCPHAAIRPYLVDEGTAPETFVTKKALGKQFAGKAFRIQVSPLDCTGCGNCVDVCLGKCLTMEPLAEQKAEEANWEYAQTIPEVDSAILNKANVKESQFLKPLFEFSGACAGCGETPYIKLLTQLFGDKMYLANATGCTQAWGAAMPCVP
;
A
#
# COMPACT_ATOMS: atom_id res chain seq x y z
N ALA A 1 21.91 -12.87 19.33
CA ALA A 1 22.60 -11.80 18.60
C ALA A 1 23.01 -10.65 19.53
N PHE A 2 22.05 -9.95 20.21
CA PHE A 2 22.33 -8.78 21.05
C PHE A 2 23.46 -9.03 22.08
N PHE A 3 23.35 -10.03 22.93
CA PHE A 3 24.34 -10.30 23.96
C PHE A 3 25.75 -10.63 23.43
N LYS A 4 25.80 -11.24 22.22
CA LYS A 4 27.09 -11.52 21.55
C LYS A 4 27.76 -10.26 21.01
N LEU A 5 26.96 -9.29 20.57
CA LEU A 5 27.46 -8.05 19.96
C LEU A 5 27.69 -6.93 20.97
N ALA A 6 26.82 -6.82 21.97
CA ALA A 6 26.87 -5.74 22.95
C ALA A 6 27.80 -6.05 24.17
N ASP A 7 28.15 -7.32 24.39
CA ASP A 7 29.07 -7.80 25.43
C ASP A 7 28.75 -7.28 26.85
N VAL A 8 27.43 -7.15 27.13
CA VAL A 8 26.96 -6.65 28.45
C VAL A 8 27.04 -7.70 29.54
N ILE A 9 27.03 -8.99 29.19
CA ILE A 9 27.33 -10.16 30.01
C ILE A 9 28.00 -11.21 29.15
N PRO A 10 28.80 -12.15 29.72
CA PRO A 10 29.37 -13.26 28.94
C PRO A 10 28.30 -14.01 28.15
N TYR A 11 28.57 -14.29 26.89
CA TYR A 11 27.57 -14.89 26.02
C TYR A 11 27.06 -16.25 26.53
N GLU A 12 27.95 -17.05 27.06
CA GLU A 12 27.63 -18.36 27.65
C GLU A 12 26.57 -18.25 28.75
N GLN A 13 26.71 -17.24 29.61
CA GLN A 13 25.75 -16.94 30.67
C GLN A 13 24.41 -16.44 30.09
N ALA A 14 24.48 -15.62 29.06
CA ALA A 14 23.27 -15.16 28.34
C ALA A 14 22.52 -16.33 27.70
N ASP A 15 23.25 -17.27 27.09
CA ASP A 15 22.67 -18.47 26.47
C ASP A 15 21.93 -19.33 27.50
N GLU A 16 22.56 -19.61 28.63
CA GLU A 16 21.93 -20.34 29.74
C GLU A 16 20.64 -19.67 30.21
N TYR A 17 20.66 -18.35 30.40
CA TYR A 17 19.49 -17.60 30.84
C TYR A 17 18.37 -17.63 29.81
N MET A 18 18.68 -17.42 28.53
CA MET A 18 17.69 -17.46 27.45
C MET A 18 17.05 -18.85 27.35
N LYS A 19 17.85 -19.94 27.43
CA LYS A 19 17.35 -21.32 27.38
C LYS A 19 16.50 -21.68 28.59
N ALA A 20 16.94 -21.27 29.79
CA ALA A 20 16.18 -21.45 31.01
C ALA A 20 14.84 -20.73 30.98
N TYR A 21 14.81 -19.50 30.45
CA TYR A 21 13.60 -18.72 30.33
C TYR A 21 12.66 -19.29 29.28
N ALA A 22 13.18 -19.75 28.15
CA ALA A 22 12.38 -20.46 27.12
C ALA A 22 11.73 -21.72 27.70
N LYS A 23 12.48 -22.52 28.51
CA LYS A 23 11.94 -23.69 29.20
C LYS A 23 10.85 -23.32 30.20
N LYS A 24 11.07 -22.25 30.99
CA LYS A 24 10.07 -21.76 31.95
C LYS A 24 8.78 -21.33 31.26
N THR A 25 8.89 -20.65 30.10
CA THR A 25 7.74 -20.10 29.36
C THR A 25 6.98 -21.17 28.58
N TYR A 26 7.71 -22.06 27.92
CA TYR A 26 7.13 -23.00 26.96
C TYR A 26 7.06 -24.45 27.44
N GLY A 27 7.61 -24.77 28.62
CA GLY A 27 7.68 -26.13 29.13
C GLY A 27 6.32 -26.84 29.21
N LYS A 28 5.26 -26.09 29.55
CA LYS A 28 3.87 -26.62 29.56
C LYS A 28 3.34 -27.01 28.18
N LYS A 29 3.98 -26.56 27.09
CA LYS A 29 3.60 -26.88 25.72
C LYS A 29 4.32 -28.11 25.16
N GLY A 30 5.18 -28.73 25.97
CA GLY A 30 5.93 -29.92 25.63
C GLY A 30 7.38 -29.67 25.19
N ASP A 31 8.22 -30.69 25.36
CA ASP A 31 9.67 -30.60 25.12
C ASP A 31 10.03 -30.25 23.67
N ALA A 32 9.24 -30.69 22.71
CA ALA A 32 9.45 -30.35 21.28
C ALA A 32 9.37 -28.84 21.02
N VAL A 33 8.50 -28.12 21.74
CA VAL A 33 8.37 -26.66 21.62
C VAL A 33 9.56 -25.97 22.30
N VAL A 34 10.00 -26.46 23.45
CA VAL A 34 11.19 -25.96 24.14
C VAL A 34 12.42 -26.13 23.25
N GLN A 35 12.62 -27.31 22.66
CA GLN A 35 13.75 -27.60 21.79
C GLN A 35 13.80 -26.68 20.59
N LYS A 36 12.67 -26.42 19.90
CA LYS A 36 12.62 -25.47 18.79
C LYS A 36 13.06 -24.04 19.19
N ASN A 37 12.74 -23.62 20.42
CA ASN A 37 13.20 -22.31 20.91
C ASN A 37 14.70 -22.32 21.21
N TRP A 38 15.22 -23.41 21.75
CA TRP A 38 16.66 -23.57 21.98
C TRP A 38 17.43 -23.58 20.66
N ASP A 39 16.97 -24.35 19.68
CA ASP A 39 17.56 -24.36 18.32
C ASP A 39 17.61 -22.96 17.70
N ALA A 40 16.54 -22.15 17.87
CA ALA A 40 16.50 -20.78 17.39
C ALA A 40 17.51 -19.87 18.10
N ILE A 41 17.75 -20.07 19.42
CA ILE A 41 18.78 -19.36 20.18
C ILE A 41 20.17 -19.72 19.62
N ASP A 42 20.45 -21.01 19.43
CA ASP A 42 21.73 -21.49 18.94
C ASP A 42 22.06 -21.03 17.53
N ILE A 43 21.08 -21.11 16.60
CA ILE A 43 21.27 -20.71 15.21
C ILE A 43 21.44 -19.18 15.04
N ALA A 44 20.93 -18.39 16.00
CA ALA A 44 21.01 -16.93 15.91
C ALA A 44 22.45 -16.39 15.87
N ILE A 45 23.40 -17.10 16.47
CA ILE A 45 24.81 -16.71 16.46
C ILE A 45 25.48 -17.09 15.14
N SER A 46 25.21 -18.30 14.64
CA SER A 46 25.76 -18.73 13.36
C SER A 46 25.22 -17.92 12.17
N GLY A 47 24.06 -17.26 12.36
CA GLY A 47 23.45 -16.35 11.38
C GLY A 47 24.08 -14.96 11.31
N LEU A 48 24.91 -14.57 12.32
CA LEU A 48 25.57 -13.26 12.30
C LEU A 48 26.54 -13.18 11.12
N ARG A 49 26.48 -12.05 10.43
CA ARG A 49 27.40 -11.72 9.34
C ARG A 49 27.97 -10.33 9.58
N GLU A 50 29.28 -10.22 9.54
CA GLU A 50 29.95 -8.92 9.54
C GLU A 50 29.81 -8.29 8.15
N VAL A 51 29.31 -7.06 8.12
CA VAL A 51 29.25 -6.25 6.90
C VAL A 51 30.39 -5.24 6.96
N LYS A 52 31.34 -5.37 6.03
CA LYS A 52 32.40 -4.37 5.87
C LYS A 52 31.82 -3.13 5.24
N VAL A 53 31.76 -2.05 6.01
CA VAL A 53 31.33 -0.74 5.54
C VAL A 53 32.51 -0.10 4.80
N PRO A 54 32.39 0.19 3.47
CA PRO A 54 33.43 0.88 2.72
C PRO A 54 33.73 2.25 3.32
N ALA A 55 35.00 2.63 3.43
CA ALA A 55 35.40 3.90 4.03
C ALA A 55 34.85 5.13 3.29
N GLU A 56 34.64 5.00 1.97
CA GLU A 56 34.04 6.04 1.13
C GLU A 56 32.60 6.40 1.52
N TRP A 57 31.88 5.49 2.23
CA TRP A 57 30.52 5.78 2.70
C TRP A 57 30.48 6.87 3.76
N ALA A 58 31.61 7.17 4.42
CA ALA A 58 31.69 8.29 5.35
C ALA A 58 31.46 9.65 4.65
N ASN A 59 31.74 9.71 3.35
CA ASN A 59 31.56 10.89 2.52
C ASN A 59 30.39 10.77 1.53
N ALA A 60 29.57 9.70 1.66
CA ALA A 60 28.44 9.51 0.78
C ALA A 60 27.38 10.59 1.03
N THR A 61 27.06 11.31 -0.02
CA THR A 61 25.87 12.20 -0.01
C THR A 61 24.64 11.40 -0.36
N THR A 62 23.52 11.72 0.26
CA THR A 62 22.24 11.08 -0.07
C THR A 62 21.89 11.37 -1.52
N GLY A 63 22.06 10.37 -2.39
CA GLY A 63 21.60 10.41 -3.78
C GLY A 63 20.09 10.21 -3.92
N ALA A 64 19.38 10.10 -2.81
CA ALA A 64 17.94 10.07 -2.81
C ALA A 64 17.42 11.46 -3.14
N VAL A 65 17.04 11.65 -4.39
CA VAL A 65 16.11 12.72 -4.74
C VAL A 65 14.82 12.36 -3.98
N ALA A 66 14.59 13.04 -2.86
CA ALA A 66 13.30 12.98 -2.20
C ALA A 66 12.28 13.37 -3.27
N MET A 67 11.39 12.43 -3.63
CA MET A 67 10.31 12.74 -4.55
C MET A 67 9.58 13.94 -3.96
N GLN A 68 9.62 15.06 -4.68
CA GLN A 68 8.85 16.24 -4.31
C GLN A 68 7.42 15.97 -4.74
N VAL A 69 6.67 15.28 -3.90
CA VAL A 69 5.23 15.17 -4.10
C VAL A 69 4.63 16.52 -3.72
N GLU A 70 4.06 17.19 -4.70
CA GLU A 70 3.26 18.36 -4.45
C GLU A 70 1.92 17.94 -3.87
N GLY A 71 1.60 18.45 -2.69
CA GLY A 71 0.32 18.27 -2.02
C GLY A 71 -0.39 19.61 -1.82
N ASP A 72 -1.57 19.55 -1.25
CA ASP A 72 -2.26 20.74 -0.77
C ASP A 72 -1.52 21.41 0.42
N GLU A 73 -2.00 22.57 0.86
CA GLU A 73 -1.38 23.32 1.96
C GLU A 73 -1.36 22.54 3.28
N TYR A 74 -2.37 21.73 3.54
CA TYR A 74 -2.39 20.89 4.74
C TYR A 74 -1.30 19.81 4.68
N TYR A 75 -1.16 19.15 3.55
CA TYR A 75 -0.09 18.16 3.36
C TYR A 75 1.29 18.79 3.52
N LYS A 76 1.54 19.92 2.86
CA LYS A 76 2.84 20.60 2.87
C LYS A 76 3.22 21.11 4.26
N ASN A 77 2.27 21.72 4.97
CA ASN A 77 2.54 22.46 6.20
C ASN A 77 2.31 21.63 7.48
N PHE A 78 1.61 20.52 7.41
CA PHE A 78 1.32 19.67 8.55
C PHE A 78 1.82 18.22 8.34
N VAL A 79 1.36 17.53 7.30
CA VAL A 79 1.64 16.12 7.10
C VAL A 79 3.12 15.88 6.79
N LYS A 80 3.69 16.61 5.84
CA LYS A 80 5.09 16.47 5.40
C LYS A 80 6.09 16.70 6.54
N PRO A 81 5.99 17.75 7.36
CA PRO A 81 6.85 17.91 8.54
C PRO A 81 6.78 16.74 9.53
N ILE A 82 5.60 16.19 9.77
CA ILE A 82 5.45 15.03 10.68
C ILE A 82 6.10 13.79 10.07
N LEU A 83 5.91 13.52 8.78
CA LEU A 83 6.57 12.42 8.08
C LEU A 83 8.10 12.57 8.07
N ALA A 84 8.61 13.79 8.02
CA ALA A 84 10.03 14.11 8.15
C ALA A 84 10.56 14.04 9.60
N GLN A 85 9.72 13.64 10.57
CA GLN A 85 10.03 13.64 12.00
C GLN A 85 10.37 15.04 12.55
N GLU A 86 9.77 16.08 11.98
CA GLU A 86 9.95 17.48 12.37
C GLU A 86 8.68 18.04 13.06
N GLY A 87 7.80 17.19 13.55
CA GLY A 87 6.54 17.58 14.18
C GLY A 87 6.70 18.53 15.36
N ASP A 88 7.82 18.45 16.10
CA ASP A 88 8.12 19.36 17.22
C ASP A 88 8.27 20.83 16.79
N LYS A 89 8.49 21.10 15.52
CA LYS A 89 8.55 22.45 14.96
C LYS A 89 7.17 23.06 14.71
N LEU A 90 6.12 22.24 14.74
CA LEU A 90 4.76 22.69 14.49
C LEU A 90 4.16 23.35 15.74
N PRO A 91 3.47 24.50 15.61
CA PRO A 91 2.73 25.08 16.72
C PRO A 91 1.52 24.21 17.07
N VAL A 92 1.09 24.24 18.34
CA VAL A 92 -0.11 23.52 18.81
C VAL A 92 -1.35 23.90 17.97
N SER A 93 -1.42 25.15 17.51
CA SER A 93 -2.50 25.64 16.64
C SER A 93 -2.54 25.00 15.24
N ALA A 94 -1.51 24.25 14.84
CA ALA A 94 -1.54 23.47 13.59
C ALA A 94 -2.53 22.29 13.67
N ILE A 95 -2.90 21.86 14.88
CA ILE A 95 -3.92 20.84 15.12
C ILE A 95 -5.26 21.57 15.31
N ALA A 96 -6.28 21.18 14.54
CA ALA A 96 -7.61 21.75 14.67
C ALA A 96 -8.16 21.51 16.08
N ALA A 97 -8.78 22.54 16.68
CA ALA A 97 -9.24 22.51 18.06
C ALA A 97 -10.36 21.45 18.29
N ASP A 98 -11.11 21.13 17.26
CA ASP A 98 -12.15 20.09 17.24
C ASP A 98 -11.61 18.69 16.93
N GLY A 99 -10.31 18.55 16.62
CA GLY A 99 -9.68 17.30 16.29
C GLY A 99 -9.98 16.78 14.87
N VAL A 100 -10.66 17.56 14.04
CA VAL A 100 -10.94 17.17 12.64
C VAL A 100 -9.67 17.27 11.81
N VAL A 101 -9.36 16.21 11.07
CA VAL A 101 -8.24 16.16 10.11
C VAL A 101 -8.77 15.90 8.71
N PRO A 102 -8.20 16.53 7.66
CA PRO A 102 -8.53 16.24 6.28
C PRO A 102 -8.23 14.77 5.93
N THR A 103 -9.18 14.12 5.25
CA THR A 103 -9.01 12.75 4.72
C THR A 103 -8.46 12.75 3.30
N GLY A 104 -8.09 11.58 2.78
CA GLY A 104 -7.55 11.44 1.42
C GLY A 104 -6.14 12.00 1.25
N THR A 105 -5.39 12.19 2.32
CA THR A 105 -4.00 12.69 2.28
C THR A 105 -2.99 11.61 1.95
N THR A 106 -3.34 10.33 2.07
CA THR A 106 -2.47 9.19 1.69
C THR A 106 -2.09 9.20 0.21
N LYS A 107 -2.88 9.84 -0.66
CA LYS A 107 -2.58 9.98 -2.10
C LYS A 107 -1.27 10.74 -2.39
N TYR A 108 -0.79 11.51 -1.43
CA TYR A 108 0.46 12.28 -1.55
C TYR A 108 1.70 11.52 -1.09
N GLU A 109 1.56 10.38 -0.41
CA GLU A 109 2.72 9.68 0.14
C GLU A 109 3.63 9.07 -0.92
N LYS A 110 3.07 8.48 -2.00
CA LYS A 110 3.81 7.93 -3.14
C LYS A 110 5.06 7.14 -2.72
N ARG A 111 4.90 6.15 -1.86
CA ARG A 111 6.01 5.46 -1.16
C ARG A 111 6.91 4.65 -2.09
N GLY A 112 6.40 4.14 -3.22
CA GLY A 112 7.19 3.39 -4.20
C GLY A 112 7.85 2.13 -3.63
N ILE A 113 7.19 1.44 -2.69
CA ILE A 113 7.79 0.33 -1.92
C ILE A 113 7.79 -1.01 -2.66
N ALA A 114 7.04 -1.13 -3.74
CA ALA A 114 6.95 -2.37 -4.50
C ALA A 114 8.22 -2.61 -5.31
N VAL A 115 8.77 -3.83 -5.25
CA VAL A 115 9.86 -4.26 -6.15
C VAL A 115 9.31 -4.47 -7.57
N LYS A 116 8.10 -5.03 -7.65
CA LYS A 116 7.39 -5.28 -8.90
C LYS A 116 5.95 -4.79 -8.78
N VAL A 117 5.41 -4.27 -9.87
CA VAL A 117 4.02 -3.82 -9.98
C VAL A 117 3.35 -4.46 -11.18
N PRO A 118 2.01 -4.57 -11.21
CA PRO A 118 1.32 -5.20 -12.33
C PRO A 118 1.37 -4.32 -13.59
N ALA A 119 1.86 -4.88 -14.68
CA ALA A 119 1.74 -4.35 -16.04
C ALA A 119 0.50 -4.94 -16.70
N TRP A 120 -0.22 -4.14 -17.50
CA TRP A 120 -1.49 -4.51 -18.11
C TRP A 120 -1.37 -4.76 -19.61
N ASP A 121 -1.76 -5.95 -20.06
CA ASP A 121 -1.92 -6.32 -21.47
C ASP A 121 -3.36 -6.06 -21.91
N VAL A 122 -3.56 -4.99 -22.67
CA VAL A 122 -4.86 -4.57 -23.19
C VAL A 122 -5.54 -5.65 -24.04
N THR A 123 -4.78 -6.48 -24.77
CA THR A 123 -5.31 -7.46 -25.71
C THR A 123 -6.03 -8.61 -25.01
N LYS A 124 -5.51 -9.06 -23.88
CA LYS A 124 -6.03 -10.21 -23.11
C LYS A 124 -7.12 -9.84 -22.10
N CYS A 125 -7.27 -8.55 -21.78
CA CYS A 125 -8.20 -8.11 -20.74
C CYS A 125 -9.65 -8.38 -21.11
N VAL A 126 -10.38 -9.06 -20.22
CA VAL A 126 -11.82 -9.38 -20.37
C VAL A 126 -12.73 -8.37 -19.64
N GLN A 127 -12.16 -7.32 -19.06
CA GLN A 127 -12.87 -6.23 -18.37
C GLN A 127 -13.76 -6.70 -17.20
N CYS A 128 -13.34 -7.69 -16.44
CA CYS A 128 -14.10 -8.21 -15.31
C CYS A 128 -13.94 -7.37 -14.02
N ASN A 129 -12.93 -6.52 -13.94
CA ASN A 129 -12.57 -5.64 -12.80
C ASN A 129 -12.27 -6.38 -11.48
N LEU A 130 -12.04 -7.70 -11.49
CA LEU A 130 -11.65 -8.44 -10.28
C LEU A 130 -10.34 -7.94 -9.70
N CYS A 131 -9.39 -7.53 -10.55
CA CYS A 131 -8.12 -6.94 -10.10
C CYS A 131 -8.32 -5.68 -9.25
N SER A 132 -9.28 -4.83 -9.62
CA SER A 132 -9.66 -3.67 -8.81
C SER A 132 -10.35 -4.09 -7.51
N LEU A 133 -11.29 -5.05 -7.58
CA LEU A 133 -12.04 -5.52 -6.41
C LEU A 133 -11.12 -5.99 -5.28
N VAL A 134 -10.12 -6.82 -5.61
CA VAL A 134 -9.25 -7.44 -4.59
C VAL A 134 -8.07 -6.56 -4.16
N CYS A 135 -7.87 -5.41 -4.79
CA CYS A 135 -6.75 -4.55 -4.44
C CYS A 135 -6.92 -3.93 -3.06
N PRO A 136 -6.02 -4.22 -2.09
CA PRO A 136 -6.12 -3.70 -0.74
C PRO A 136 -5.93 -2.18 -0.63
N HIS A 137 -5.28 -1.59 -1.63
CA HIS A 137 -4.84 -0.20 -1.60
C HIS A 137 -5.54 0.68 -2.65
N ALA A 138 -6.50 0.14 -3.40
CA ALA A 138 -7.14 0.84 -4.52
C ALA A 138 -6.13 1.38 -5.57
N ALA A 139 -4.96 0.76 -5.68
CA ALA A 139 -3.88 1.18 -6.57
C ALA A 139 -4.02 0.66 -8.01
N ILE A 140 -5.04 -0.15 -8.30
CA ILE A 140 -5.38 -0.61 -9.65
C ILE A 140 -6.89 -0.41 -9.86
N ARG A 141 -7.25 0.34 -10.92
CA ARG A 141 -8.64 0.78 -11.15
C ARG A 141 -9.02 0.73 -12.61
N PRO A 142 -10.30 0.43 -12.92
CA PRO A 142 -10.83 0.59 -14.26
C PRO A 142 -11.23 2.06 -14.52
N TYR A 143 -10.98 2.52 -15.73
CA TYR A 143 -11.37 3.83 -16.21
C TYR A 143 -12.14 3.73 -17.52
N LEU A 144 -13.07 4.65 -17.72
CA LEU A 144 -13.82 4.84 -18.95
C LEU A 144 -13.55 6.27 -19.47
N VAL A 145 -13.12 6.38 -20.73
CA VAL A 145 -12.91 7.64 -21.42
C VAL A 145 -13.74 7.65 -22.69
N ASP A 146 -14.03 8.82 -23.26
CA ASP A 146 -14.64 8.88 -24.59
C ASP A 146 -13.67 8.31 -25.63
N GLU A 147 -14.19 7.55 -26.60
CA GLU A 147 -13.37 6.97 -27.66
C GLU A 147 -12.58 8.07 -28.38
N GLY A 148 -11.26 7.90 -28.50
CA GLY A 148 -10.37 8.82 -29.21
C GLY A 148 -9.95 10.08 -28.45
N THR A 149 -10.31 10.24 -27.17
CA THR A 149 -9.92 11.42 -26.36
C THR A 149 -8.67 11.21 -25.49
N ALA A 150 -8.28 9.96 -25.26
CA ALA A 150 -7.13 9.63 -24.42
C ALA A 150 -5.81 9.93 -25.13
N PRO A 151 -4.76 10.34 -24.38
CA PRO A 151 -3.40 10.43 -24.93
C PRO A 151 -2.91 9.08 -25.48
N GLU A 152 -1.99 9.08 -26.46
CA GLU A 152 -1.44 7.85 -27.06
C GLU A 152 -0.83 6.90 -26.04
N THR A 153 -0.19 7.42 -24.99
CA THR A 153 0.39 6.63 -23.92
C THR A 153 -0.65 5.93 -23.05
N PHE A 154 -1.87 6.47 -23.01
CA PHE A 154 -2.99 5.91 -22.26
C PHE A 154 -3.75 4.90 -23.11
N VAL A 155 -3.10 3.78 -23.44
CA VAL A 155 -3.68 2.75 -24.31
C VAL A 155 -5.00 2.24 -23.76
N THR A 156 -6.02 2.19 -24.62
CA THR A 156 -7.39 1.79 -24.28
C THR A 156 -7.91 0.71 -25.23
N LYS A 157 -9.00 0.10 -24.86
CA LYS A 157 -9.81 -0.76 -25.76
C LYS A 157 -11.28 -0.42 -25.62
N LYS A 158 -12.09 -0.81 -26.60
CA LYS A 158 -13.55 -0.59 -26.56
C LYS A 158 -14.16 -1.14 -25.26
N ALA A 159 -14.96 -0.33 -24.59
CA ALA A 159 -15.65 -0.75 -23.38
C ALA A 159 -16.75 -1.78 -23.69
N LEU A 160 -16.91 -2.79 -22.82
CA LEU A 160 -17.91 -3.86 -22.93
C LEU A 160 -19.12 -3.53 -22.06
N GLY A 161 -20.28 -3.42 -22.68
CA GLY A 161 -21.58 -3.12 -22.05
C GLY A 161 -22.34 -2.09 -22.87
N LYS A 162 -23.66 -2.30 -23.05
CA LYS A 162 -24.49 -1.38 -23.84
C LYS A 162 -24.53 0.03 -23.25
N GLN A 163 -24.48 0.12 -21.89
CA GLN A 163 -24.45 1.38 -21.15
C GLN A 163 -23.15 2.16 -21.32
N PHE A 164 -22.11 1.54 -21.85
CA PHE A 164 -20.79 2.13 -22.11
C PHE A 164 -20.52 2.38 -23.59
N ALA A 165 -21.57 2.45 -24.40
CA ALA A 165 -21.45 2.76 -25.84
C ALA A 165 -20.69 4.09 -26.03
N GLY A 166 -19.72 4.14 -26.96
CA GLY A 166 -18.87 5.31 -27.20
C GLY A 166 -17.76 5.53 -26.18
N LYS A 167 -17.57 4.59 -25.24
CA LYS A 167 -16.49 4.63 -24.25
C LYS A 167 -15.38 3.63 -24.55
N ALA A 168 -14.17 4.03 -24.25
CA ALA A 168 -12.98 3.19 -24.22
C ALA A 168 -12.60 2.87 -22.77
N PHE A 169 -12.09 1.67 -22.56
CA PHE A 169 -11.77 1.09 -21.25
C PHE A 169 -10.27 0.93 -21.07
N ARG A 170 -9.78 1.21 -19.85
CA ARG A 170 -8.43 0.89 -19.40
C ARG A 170 -8.43 0.40 -17.95
N ILE A 171 -7.53 -0.54 -17.64
CA ILE A 171 -7.06 -0.78 -16.27
C ILE A 171 -5.81 0.06 -16.07
N GLN A 172 -5.82 0.96 -15.10
CA GLN A 172 -4.68 1.79 -14.73
C GLN A 172 -4.18 1.41 -13.35
N VAL A 173 -2.87 1.33 -13.21
CA VAL A 173 -2.15 1.09 -11.96
C VAL A 173 -1.48 2.39 -11.53
N SER A 174 -1.49 2.68 -10.21
CA SER A 174 -0.57 3.65 -9.61
C SER A 174 0.70 2.89 -9.17
N PRO A 175 1.83 3.01 -9.87
CA PRO A 175 3.01 2.24 -9.55
C PRO A 175 3.57 2.56 -8.16
N LEU A 176 3.52 3.83 -7.76
CA LEU A 176 4.11 4.31 -6.51
C LEU A 176 3.23 4.05 -5.27
N ASP A 177 1.93 3.81 -5.48
CA ASP A 177 1.00 3.46 -4.40
C ASP A 177 0.78 1.93 -4.32
N CYS A 178 1.24 1.17 -5.30
CA CYS A 178 1.16 -0.28 -5.31
C CYS A 178 2.14 -0.87 -4.29
N THR A 179 1.69 -1.90 -3.55
CA THR A 179 2.52 -2.62 -2.57
C THR A 179 3.13 -3.91 -3.13
N GLY A 180 2.88 -4.24 -4.40
CA GLY A 180 3.49 -5.40 -5.08
C GLY A 180 2.98 -6.77 -4.61
N CYS A 181 1.81 -6.86 -3.98
CA CYS A 181 1.30 -8.10 -3.37
C CYS A 181 0.91 -9.21 -4.36
N GLY A 182 0.64 -8.90 -5.63
CA GLY A 182 0.30 -9.89 -6.67
C GLY A 182 -1.17 -10.33 -6.72
N ASN A 183 -2.01 -10.01 -5.73
CA ASN A 183 -3.42 -10.46 -5.68
C ASN A 183 -4.20 -10.21 -6.97
N CYS A 184 -3.96 -9.07 -7.63
CA CYS A 184 -4.63 -8.71 -8.89
C CYS A 184 -4.23 -9.63 -10.05
N VAL A 185 -2.99 -10.13 -10.04
CA VAL A 185 -2.48 -11.08 -11.03
C VAL A 185 -3.11 -12.45 -10.81
N ASP A 186 -3.18 -12.90 -9.55
CA ASP A 186 -3.70 -14.22 -9.18
C ASP A 186 -5.17 -14.38 -9.57
N VAL A 187 -6.00 -13.34 -9.39
CA VAL A 187 -7.43 -13.39 -9.72
C VAL A 187 -7.73 -13.06 -11.19
N CYS A 188 -6.73 -12.73 -11.98
CA CYS A 188 -6.93 -12.27 -13.36
C CYS A 188 -7.43 -13.38 -14.28
N LEU A 189 -8.71 -13.37 -14.65
CA LEU A 189 -9.32 -14.37 -15.53
C LEU A 189 -8.69 -14.36 -16.92
N GLY A 190 -8.39 -13.20 -17.47
CA GLY A 190 -7.79 -13.03 -18.80
C GLY A 190 -6.29 -13.21 -18.82
N LYS A 191 -5.64 -13.45 -17.67
CA LYS A 191 -4.16 -13.50 -17.55
C LYS A 191 -3.48 -12.30 -18.22
N CYS A 192 -4.09 -11.13 -18.10
CA CYS A 192 -3.65 -9.89 -18.74
C CYS A 192 -2.78 -9.00 -17.82
N LEU A 193 -2.44 -9.50 -16.63
CA LEU A 193 -1.58 -8.80 -15.67
C LEU A 193 -0.33 -9.65 -15.41
N THR A 194 0.84 -9.02 -15.48
CA THR A 194 2.15 -9.60 -15.12
C THR A 194 2.88 -8.69 -14.17
N MET A 195 3.64 -9.26 -13.22
CA MET A 195 4.43 -8.46 -12.28
C MET A 195 5.77 -8.08 -12.90
N GLU A 196 5.93 -6.81 -13.24
CA GLU A 196 7.14 -6.24 -13.85
C GLU A 196 7.89 -5.34 -12.86
N PRO A 197 9.22 -5.17 -13.02
CA PRO A 197 10.00 -4.29 -12.16
C PRO A 197 9.42 -2.87 -12.11
N LEU A 198 9.31 -2.28 -10.91
CA LEU A 198 8.81 -0.91 -10.75
C LEU A 198 9.56 0.10 -11.63
N ALA A 199 10.88 -0.09 -11.81
CA ALA A 199 11.69 0.80 -12.63
C ALA A 199 11.23 0.88 -14.09
N GLU A 200 10.67 -0.20 -14.63
CA GLU A 200 10.16 -0.30 -16.00
C GLU A 200 8.73 0.26 -16.14
N GLN A 201 8.02 0.45 -15.02
CA GLN A 201 6.65 0.92 -14.98
C GLN A 201 6.51 2.40 -14.55
N LYS A 202 7.60 3.13 -14.40
CA LYS A 202 7.58 4.55 -13.97
C LYS A 202 6.77 5.46 -14.90
N ALA A 203 6.76 5.16 -16.20
CA ALA A 203 5.98 5.93 -17.18
C ALA A 203 4.46 5.86 -16.89
N GLU A 204 3.98 4.81 -16.21
CA GLU A 204 2.59 4.65 -15.84
C GLU A 204 2.15 5.65 -14.75
N GLU A 205 3.07 6.35 -14.08
CA GLU A 205 2.68 7.41 -13.14
C GLU A 205 2.03 8.60 -13.86
N ALA A 206 2.55 9.00 -15.02
CA ALA A 206 1.92 10.04 -15.84
C ALA A 206 0.53 9.60 -16.34
N ASN A 207 0.37 8.32 -16.69
CA ASN A 207 -0.94 7.77 -17.06
C ASN A 207 -1.88 7.73 -15.84
N TRP A 208 -1.35 7.49 -14.64
CA TRP A 208 -2.14 7.56 -13.40
C TRP A 208 -2.62 8.99 -13.12
N GLU A 209 -1.74 9.98 -13.24
CA GLU A 209 -2.09 11.39 -13.08
C GLU A 209 -3.20 11.81 -14.07
N TYR A 210 -3.04 11.44 -15.33
CA TYR A 210 -4.10 11.64 -16.32
C TYR A 210 -5.41 10.96 -15.91
N ALA A 211 -5.34 9.71 -15.44
CA ALA A 211 -6.53 8.96 -15.01
C ALA A 211 -7.30 9.67 -13.88
N GLN A 212 -6.61 10.43 -13.00
CA GLN A 212 -7.26 11.21 -11.94
C GLN A 212 -8.04 12.43 -12.49
N THR A 213 -7.79 12.84 -13.72
CA THR A 213 -8.55 13.93 -14.38
C THR A 213 -9.81 13.45 -15.08
N ILE A 214 -9.98 12.13 -15.25
CA ILE A 214 -11.13 11.53 -15.93
C ILE A 214 -12.37 11.71 -15.04
N PRO A 215 -13.48 12.24 -15.58
CA PRO A 215 -14.72 12.36 -14.84
C PRO A 215 -15.20 11.00 -14.30
N GLU A 216 -15.78 11.02 -13.11
CA GLU A 216 -16.38 9.83 -12.53
C GLU A 216 -17.55 9.33 -13.41
N VAL A 217 -17.70 8.02 -13.47
CA VAL A 217 -18.82 7.40 -14.20
C VAL A 217 -20.11 7.72 -13.47
N ASP A 218 -21.13 8.16 -14.19
CA ASP A 218 -22.47 8.41 -13.60
C ASP A 218 -22.96 7.12 -12.91
N SER A 219 -23.11 7.20 -11.62
CA SER A 219 -23.53 6.06 -10.81
C SER A 219 -24.96 5.57 -11.15
N ALA A 220 -25.77 6.38 -11.81
CA ALA A 220 -27.12 6.02 -12.22
C ALA A 220 -27.15 4.95 -13.33
N ILE A 221 -26.10 4.88 -14.16
CA ILE A 221 -25.98 3.88 -15.23
C ILE A 221 -25.36 2.57 -14.77
N LEU A 222 -24.84 2.50 -13.53
CA LEU A 222 -24.12 1.36 -13.00
C LEU A 222 -25.04 0.43 -12.21
N ASN A 223 -24.95 -0.87 -12.49
CA ASN A 223 -25.49 -1.89 -11.60
C ASN A 223 -24.53 -2.13 -10.43
N LYS A 224 -24.76 -1.44 -9.30
CA LYS A 224 -23.91 -1.51 -8.11
C LYS A 224 -23.83 -2.90 -7.47
N ALA A 225 -24.79 -3.79 -7.74
CA ALA A 225 -24.77 -5.18 -7.30
C ALA A 225 -23.85 -6.09 -8.14
N ASN A 226 -23.36 -5.57 -9.27
CA ASN A 226 -22.43 -6.29 -10.15
C ASN A 226 -20.99 -5.91 -9.80
N VAL A 227 -20.13 -6.92 -9.59
CA VAL A 227 -18.70 -6.72 -9.28
C VAL A 227 -18.01 -5.84 -10.32
N LYS A 228 -18.23 -6.11 -11.62
CA LYS A 228 -17.61 -5.34 -12.70
C LYS A 228 -17.96 -3.86 -12.60
N GLU A 229 -19.24 -3.55 -12.40
CA GLU A 229 -19.73 -2.18 -12.47
C GLU A 229 -19.51 -1.39 -11.19
N SER A 230 -19.58 -2.07 -10.03
CA SER A 230 -19.28 -1.44 -8.73
C SER A 230 -17.85 -0.86 -8.68
N GLN A 231 -16.90 -1.44 -9.42
CA GLN A 231 -15.50 -1.01 -9.39
C GLN A 231 -15.24 0.27 -10.21
N PHE A 232 -16.21 0.76 -11.00
CA PHE A 232 -16.14 2.11 -11.61
C PHE A 232 -16.48 3.22 -10.61
N LEU A 233 -17.06 2.88 -9.46
CA LEU A 233 -17.28 3.84 -8.40
C LEU A 233 -15.96 4.24 -7.75
N LYS A 234 -15.81 5.52 -7.45
CA LYS A 234 -14.61 6.03 -6.78
C LYS A 234 -14.45 5.40 -5.40
N PRO A 235 -13.30 4.81 -5.08
CA PRO A 235 -13.01 4.40 -3.72
C PRO A 235 -12.73 5.64 -2.86
N LEU A 236 -13.38 5.72 -1.68
CA LEU A 236 -13.12 6.76 -0.69
C LEU A 236 -12.14 6.29 0.40
N PHE A 237 -11.66 5.06 0.27
CA PHE A 237 -10.62 4.48 1.09
C PHE A 237 -9.51 3.98 0.17
N GLU A 238 -8.37 4.66 0.18
CA GLU A 238 -7.28 4.40 -0.76
C GLU A 238 -5.90 4.60 -0.12
N PHE A 239 -4.90 3.90 -0.62
CA PHE A 239 -3.48 4.04 -0.27
C PHE A 239 -3.23 3.98 1.25
N SER A 240 -4.01 3.20 1.96
CA SER A 240 -3.86 3.01 3.41
C SER A 240 -2.51 2.38 3.76
N GLY A 241 -2.07 2.54 5.00
CA GLY A 241 -0.86 1.91 5.53
C GLY A 241 -0.99 0.41 5.81
N ALA A 242 -1.99 -0.26 5.24
CA ALA A 242 -2.20 -1.70 5.43
C ALA A 242 -1.09 -2.54 4.81
N CYS A 243 -0.94 -3.77 5.30
CA CYS A 243 0.03 -4.73 4.78
C CYS A 243 -0.18 -5.01 3.28
N ALA A 244 0.90 -5.37 2.57
CA ALA A 244 0.80 -5.90 1.23
C ALA A 244 -0.09 -7.16 1.20
N GLY A 245 -1.12 -7.16 0.37
CA GLY A 245 -2.07 -8.27 0.31
C GLY A 245 -3.06 -8.34 1.48
N CYS A 246 -3.27 -7.26 2.23
CA CYS A 246 -4.25 -7.22 3.32
C CYS A 246 -5.60 -7.78 2.87
N GLY A 247 -6.15 -8.74 3.65
CA GLY A 247 -7.44 -9.38 3.34
C GLY A 247 -8.65 -8.60 3.85
N GLU A 248 -8.46 -7.50 4.60
CA GLU A 248 -9.53 -6.71 5.21
C GLU A 248 -9.86 -5.45 4.42
N THR A 249 -8.86 -4.70 3.99
CA THR A 249 -9.05 -3.40 3.33
C THR A 249 -9.82 -3.44 2.02
N PRO A 250 -9.82 -4.52 1.20
CA PRO A 250 -10.71 -4.61 0.04
C PRO A 250 -12.19 -4.52 0.38
N TYR A 251 -12.62 -5.06 1.52
CA TYR A 251 -14.00 -4.95 2.00
C TYR A 251 -14.36 -3.53 2.39
N ILE A 252 -13.46 -2.84 3.11
CA ILE A 252 -13.66 -1.43 3.49
C ILE A 252 -13.73 -0.55 2.24
N LYS A 253 -12.83 -0.77 1.29
CA LYS A 253 -12.86 -0.08 0.00
C LYS A 253 -14.21 -0.26 -0.69
N LEU A 254 -14.69 -1.50 -0.82
CA LEU A 254 -15.98 -1.80 -1.45
C LEU A 254 -17.14 -1.13 -0.71
N LEU A 255 -17.15 -1.17 0.61
CA LEU A 255 -18.17 -0.48 1.42
C LEU A 255 -18.16 1.02 1.15
N THR A 256 -16.99 1.65 1.08
CA THR A 256 -16.90 3.08 0.75
C THR A 256 -17.32 3.39 -0.68
N GLN A 257 -17.07 2.51 -1.64
CA GLN A 257 -17.55 2.66 -3.02
C GLN A 257 -19.09 2.62 -3.10
N LEU A 258 -19.73 1.75 -2.30
CA LEU A 258 -21.17 1.55 -2.35
C LEU A 258 -21.96 2.53 -1.48
N PHE A 259 -21.42 2.92 -0.34
CA PHE A 259 -22.14 3.62 0.73
C PHE A 259 -21.36 4.78 1.37
N GLY A 260 -20.14 5.10 0.90
CA GLY A 260 -19.23 5.98 1.59
C GLY A 260 -19.77 7.38 1.91
N ASP A 261 -20.61 7.92 1.01
CA ASP A 261 -21.32 9.19 1.20
C ASP A 261 -22.34 9.18 2.35
N LYS A 262 -22.67 8.02 2.89
CA LYS A 262 -23.66 7.79 3.94
C LYS A 262 -23.12 7.10 5.18
N MET A 263 -21.80 6.80 5.17
CA MET A 263 -21.17 6.03 6.25
C MET A 263 -20.68 6.91 7.39
N TYR A 264 -20.89 6.44 8.59
CA TYR A 264 -20.21 6.87 9.80
C TYR A 264 -19.36 5.71 10.30
N LEU A 265 -18.06 5.93 10.49
CA LEU A 265 -17.11 4.93 10.93
C LEU A 265 -16.57 5.30 12.31
N ALA A 266 -16.53 4.33 13.20
CA ALA A 266 -15.86 4.42 14.49
C ALA A 266 -14.90 3.26 14.64
N ASN A 267 -13.65 3.54 14.99
CA ASN A 267 -12.59 2.55 15.13
C ASN A 267 -12.17 2.41 16.59
N ALA A 268 -11.76 1.20 16.95
CA ALA A 268 -11.01 0.91 18.16
C ALA A 268 -9.56 0.57 17.81
N THR A 269 -8.70 0.45 18.82
CA THR A 269 -7.29 0.06 18.65
C THR A 269 -7.18 -1.29 17.95
N GLY A 270 -6.38 -1.32 16.91
CA GLY A 270 -6.15 -2.50 16.06
C GLY A 270 -5.76 -2.11 14.65
N CYS A 271 -5.81 -3.06 13.70
CA CYS A 271 -5.46 -2.77 12.30
C CYS A 271 -6.31 -1.67 11.69
N THR A 272 -7.62 -1.64 11.96
CA THR A 272 -8.54 -0.64 11.40
C THR A 272 -8.16 0.78 11.81
N GLN A 273 -7.71 0.97 13.06
CA GLN A 273 -7.23 2.25 13.52
C GLN A 273 -5.85 2.57 12.92
N ALA A 274 -4.95 1.58 12.85
CA ALA A 274 -3.59 1.78 12.36
C ALA A 274 -3.53 2.21 10.89
N TRP A 275 -4.40 1.65 10.02
CA TRP A 275 -4.41 2.00 8.59
C TRP A 275 -5.54 2.97 8.18
N GLY A 276 -6.52 3.21 9.04
CA GLY A 276 -7.70 4.03 8.70
C GLY A 276 -7.77 5.37 9.43
N ALA A 277 -7.04 5.55 10.54
CA ALA A 277 -7.11 6.75 11.36
C ALA A 277 -5.75 7.17 11.94
N ALA A 278 -4.65 6.61 11.45
CA ALA A 278 -3.32 6.97 11.92
C ALA A 278 -2.86 8.28 11.26
N MET A 279 -2.67 9.31 12.08
CA MET A 279 -2.01 10.54 11.61
C MET A 279 -0.53 10.26 11.29
N PRO A 280 0.08 11.02 10.36
CA PRO A 280 -0.43 12.25 9.74
C PRO A 280 -1.21 12.04 8.44
N CYS A 281 -1.09 10.89 7.78
CA CYS A 281 -1.80 10.58 6.54
C CYS A 281 -3.05 9.74 6.82
N VAL A 282 -4.16 10.18 6.26
CA VAL A 282 -5.48 9.52 6.42
C VAL A 282 -6.03 9.18 5.03
N PRO A 283 -6.42 7.92 4.81
CA PRO A 283 -7.04 7.49 3.56
C PRO A 283 -8.41 8.10 3.33
#